data_2a6dba6dce313d6c7f69827b3caf2626
#
_entry.id   2a6dba6dce313d6c7f69827b3caf2626
#
_cell.length_a   1.000
_cell.length_b   1.000
_cell.length_c   1.000
_cell.angle_alpha   90.00
_cell.angle_beta   90.00
_cell.angle_gamma   90.00
#
_symmetry.space_group_name_H-M   'P 1'
#
loop_
_entity.id
_entity.type
_entity.pdbx_description
1 polymer ?
#
loop_
_entity_poly.entity_id
_entity_poly.type
_entity_poly.pdbx_seq_one_letter_code
_entity_poly.pdbx_strand_id
1 'polypeptide(L)'
;MSQKKRDQRKRPEPTPFKSRAQKDYKKLRRKNGKMYTQARGIKQIPSDPYKGKVSFGTDRLRFEVLEVDPEGFRIHDELEPQIWKDDQLRPNIKDRLMEIAEDFIDNLSFNVNLKDVRFTGSLANYNWSQYSDIDLHLIIDFSEVDDNKEIVKELFDSKRMRWNELHDIKIKGYDVELYVEDEGEEHSSSGIYSLMNDEWIQHPEQVDKTVDLDTAKKKASDIEQQVNSINSMFDSGDFEKVIRHVDRLKNKIRSMRQAGLETEDMEFSPENIAFKLLRRNDLLDILTKLKYKAYDQTMTLDD
;
A
#
# COMPACT_ATOMS: atom_id res chain seq x y z
N MET A 1 -23.77 -32.52 -61.06
CA MET A 1 -22.72 -32.15 -60.07
C MET A 1 -22.96 -30.72 -59.63
N SER A 2 -23.57 -30.51 -58.49
CA SER A 2 -23.99 -29.22 -58.00
C SER A 2 -23.10 -28.86 -56.79
N GLN A 3 -22.24 -27.82 -56.94
CA GLN A 3 -21.40 -27.29 -55.84
C GLN A 3 -22.24 -26.36 -54.97
N LYS A 4 -22.50 -26.76 -53.73
CA LYS A 4 -23.07 -25.90 -52.69
C LYS A 4 -22.03 -24.87 -52.23
N LYS A 5 -22.25 -23.58 -52.51
CA LYS A 5 -21.54 -22.47 -51.90
C LYS A 5 -21.85 -22.42 -50.40
N ARG A 6 -20.81 -22.52 -49.56
CA ARG A 6 -20.89 -22.28 -48.11
C ARG A 6 -21.04 -20.78 -47.85
N ASP A 7 -22.13 -20.42 -47.24
CA ASP A 7 -22.46 -19.08 -46.76
C ASP A 7 -21.56 -18.76 -45.56
N GLN A 8 -20.59 -17.83 -45.75
CA GLN A 8 -19.74 -17.33 -44.68
C GLN A 8 -20.51 -16.25 -43.91
N ARG A 9 -21.24 -16.65 -42.87
CA ARG A 9 -21.80 -15.71 -41.92
C ARG A 9 -20.65 -15.03 -41.15
N LYS A 10 -20.44 -13.74 -41.39
CA LYS A 10 -19.55 -12.88 -40.61
C LYS A 10 -20.03 -12.92 -39.17
N ARG A 11 -19.13 -13.24 -38.21
CA ARG A 11 -19.36 -13.07 -36.78
C ARG A 11 -19.55 -11.59 -36.51
N PRO A 12 -20.54 -11.17 -35.71
CA PRO A 12 -20.65 -9.78 -35.28
C PRO A 12 -19.43 -9.42 -34.43
N GLU A 13 -18.85 -8.25 -34.69
CA GLU A 13 -17.77 -7.71 -33.89
C GLU A 13 -18.24 -7.52 -32.43
N PRO A 14 -17.42 -7.87 -31.44
CA PRO A 14 -17.77 -7.63 -30.03
C PRO A 14 -17.93 -6.15 -29.79
N THR A 15 -19.11 -5.74 -29.35
CA THR A 15 -19.33 -4.35 -28.89
C THR A 15 -18.53 -4.13 -27.63
N PRO A 16 -17.72 -3.05 -27.56
CA PRO A 16 -16.92 -2.78 -26.37
C PRO A 16 -17.83 -2.61 -25.15
N PHE A 17 -17.58 -3.40 -24.13
CA PHE A 17 -18.27 -3.37 -22.84
C PHE A 17 -17.97 -2.02 -22.18
N LYS A 18 -18.96 -1.13 -22.12
CA LYS A 18 -18.84 0.14 -21.39
C LYS A 18 -19.28 -0.09 -19.95
N SER A 19 -18.40 0.13 -19.00
CA SER A 19 -18.71 0.03 -17.58
C SER A 19 -19.96 0.86 -17.23
N ARG A 20 -20.67 0.45 -16.18
CA ARG A 20 -21.86 1.15 -15.67
C ARG A 20 -21.56 2.62 -15.36
N ALA A 21 -20.38 2.90 -14.80
CA ALA A 21 -19.87 4.25 -14.51
C ALA A 21 -19.72 5.12 -15.77
N GLN A 22 -19.22 4.58 -16.88
CA GLN A 22 -19.12 5.31 -18.16
C GLN A 22 -20.49 5.61 -18.79
N LYS A 23 -21.48 4.73 -18.57
CA LYS A 23 -22.86 4.98 -19.03
C LYS A 23 -23.53 6.09 -18.25
N ASP A 24 -23.32 6.13 -16.93
CA ASP A 24 -23.89 7.16 -16.06
C ASP A 24 -23.21 8.51 -16.26
N TYR A 25 -21.89 8.55 -16.48
CA TYR A 25 -21.16 9.75 -16.86
C TYR A 25 -21.65 10.39 -18.17
N LYS A 26 -21.89 9.58 -19.20
CA LYS A 26 -22.47 10.07 -20.48
C LYS A 26 -23.91 10.57 -20.32
N LYS A 27 -24.70 9.95 -19.46
CA LYS A 27 -26.09 10.31 -19.18
C LYS A 27 -26.17 11.67 -18.44
N LEU A 28 -25.26 11.89 -17.49
CA LEU A 28 -25.13 13.16 -16.76
C LEU A 28 -24.64 14.30 -17.66
N ARG A 29 -23.68 14.05 -18.57
CA ARG A 29 -23.16 15.05 -19.51
C ARG A 29 -24.23 15.53 -20.50
N ARG A 30 -25.19 14.68 -20.89
CA ARG A 30 -26.28 15.04 -21.78
C ARG A 30 -27.38 15.87 -21.12
N LYS A 31 -27.50 15.82 -19.79
CA LYS A 31 -28.63 16.43 -19.07
C LYS A 31 -28.44 17.92 -18.76
N ASN A 32 -27.23 18.46 -18.62
CA ASN A 32 -27.02 19.80 -18.07
C ASN A 32 -26.03 20.70 -18.82
N GLY A 33 -25.41 20.29 -19.93
CA GLY A 33 -24.58 21.20 -20.78
C GLY A 33 -23.41 21.92 -20.07
N LYS A 34 -23.28 21.83 -18.76
CA LYS A 34 -22.20 22.44 -17.97
C LYS A 34 -21.21 21.36 -17.52
N MET A 35 -19.93 21.67 -17.69
CA MET A 35 -18.86 20.83 -17.15
C MET A 35 -19.02 20.71 -15.64
N TYR A 36 -19.15 19.49 -15.14
CA TYR A 36 -19.21 19.21 -13.71
C TYR A 36 -17.84 19.39 -13.08
N THR A 37 -17.58 20.59 -12.57
CA THR A 37 -16.53 20.85 -11.59
C THR A 37 -17.04 20.66 -10.16
N GLN A 38 -18.29 20.21 -9.97
CA GLN A 38 -18.94 20.02 -8.68
C GLN A 38 -19.78 18.74 -8.63
N ALA A 39 -19.21 17.58 -8.94
CA ALA A 39 -19.78 16.32 -8.49
C ALA A 39 -19.11 15.94 -7.18
N ARG A 40 -19.86 16.18 -6.10
CA ARG A 40 -19.74 15.59 -4.76
C ARG A 40 -18.38 14.92 -4.47
N GLY A 41 -17.51 15.61 -3.73
CA GLY A 41 -16.44 14.98 -2.97
C GLY A 41 -15.21 14.55 -3.75
N ILE A 42 -15.16 14.67 -5.06
CA ILE A 42 -13.90 14.55 -5.78
C ILE A 42 -13.13 15.85 -5.49
N LYS A 43 -12.28 15.82 -4.47
CA LYS A 43 -11.22 16.83 -4.34
C LYS A 43 -10.56 16.89 -5.72
N GLN A 44 -10.48 18.10 -6.30
CA GLN A 44 -9.68 18.29 -7.50
C GLN A 44 -8.33 17.64 -7.21
N ILE A 45 -7.94 16.66 -8.01
CA ILE A 45 -6.57 16.19 -8.01
C ILE A 45 -5.75 17.46 -8.26
N PRO A 46 -4.89 17.88 -7.34
CA PRO A 46 -4.03 19.02 -7.58
C PRO A 46 -3.29 18.74 -8.88
N SER A 47 -3.18 19.73 -9.76
CA SER A 47 -2.42 19.62 -11.03
C SER A 47 -0.93 19.33 -10.78
N ASP A 48 -0.56 19.28 -9.53
CA ASP A 48 0.73 18.89 -9.01
C ASP A 48 0.46 17.97 -7.79
N PRO A 49 0.70 16.65 -7.89
CA PRO A 49 0.57 15.72 -6.79
C PRO A 49 1.50 16.06 -5.62
N TYR A 50 2.47 16.97 -5.82
CA TYR A 50 3.40 17.46 -4.80
C TYR A 50 2.98 18.83 -4.21
N LYS A 51 1.84 19.42 -4.61
CA LYS A 51 1.27 20.64 -4.00
C LYS A 51 0.43 20.40 -2.73
N GLY A 52 0.44 19.22 -2.16
CA GLY A 52 0.05 19.03 -0.77
C GLY A 52 1.03 19.79 0.11
N LYS A 53 0.52 20.73 0.90
CA LYS A 53 1.22 21.64 1.81
C LYS A 53 2.36 20.97 2.61
N VAL A 54 3.50 20.74 1.99
CA VAL A 54 4.77 20.82 2.66
C VAL A 54 5.36 22.13 2.21
N SER A 55 5.06 23.20 2.90
CA SER A 55 5.76 24.46 2.80
C SER A 55 7.18 24.18 3.31
N PHE A 56 8.11 23.97 2.39
CA PHE A 56 9.52 24.18 2.69
C PHE A 56 9.82 25.69 2.57
N GLY A 57 8.97 26.52 3.19
CA GLY A 57 9.38 27.84 3.60
C GLY A 57 10.40 27.64 4.74
N THR A 58 11.26 28.60 4.95
CA THR A 58 12.31 28.74 5.95
C THR A 58 11.99 28.32 7.40
N ASP A 59 10.88 27.69 7.67
CA ASP A 59 10.57 26.98 8.88
C ASP A 59 11.41 25.69 8.87
N ARG A 60 12.51 25.73 9.61
CA ARG A 60 13.26 24.52 9.99
C ARG A 60 12.22 23.48 10.38
N LEU A 61 12.18 22.35 9.66
CA LEU A 61 11.48 21.16 10.12
C LEU A 61 12.11 20.80 11.49
N ARG A 62 11.61 21.44 12.55
CA ARG A 62 11.82 20.93 13.90
C ARG A 62 10.89 19.75 13.97
N PHE A 63 11.45 18.58 13.78
CA PHE A 63 10.76 17.37 14.18
C PHE A 63 10.58 17.48 15.69
N GLU A 64 9.33 17.61 16.10
CA GLU A 64 8.94 17.39 17.47
C GLU A 64 9.36 15.96 17.81
N VAL A 65 9.75 15.72 19.06
CA VAL A 65 10.15 14.41 19.58
C VAL A 65 9.22 13.34 19.02
N LEU A 66 9.77 12.21 18.50
CA LEU A 66 9.02 11.09 18.01
C LEU A 66 7.79 10.81 18.87
N GLU A 67 6.62 10.99 18.31
CA GLU A 67 5.38 10.71 19.02
C GLU A 67 5.22 9.20 19.15
N VAL A 68 5.14 8.72 20.38
CA VAL A 68 5.02 7.30 20.68
C VAL A 68 3.76 7.08 21.47
N ASP A 69 2.79 6.45 20.81
CA ASP A 69 1.60 5.92 21.45
C ASP A 69 1.85 4.46 21.87
N PRO A 70 2.01 4.17 23.17
CA PRO A 70 2.25 2.80 23.64
C PRO A 70 1.09 1.84 23.34
N GLU A 71 -0.16 2.33 23.35
CA GLU A 71 -1.34 1.52 23.07
C GLU A 71 -1.33 0.98 21.62
N GLY A 72 -0.69 1.71 20.72
CA GLY A 72 -0.50 1.27 19.34
C GLY A 72 0.40 0.04 19.16
N PHE A 73 1.01 -0.48 20.25
CA PHE A 73 1.87 -1.67 20.24
C PHE A 73 1.40 -2.75 21.22
N ARG A 74 0.18 -2.61 21.71
CA ARG A 74 -0.44 -3.58 22.58
C ARG A 74 -0.75 -4.87 21.83
N ILE A 75 -0.58 -6.02 22.52
CA ILE A 75 -1.09 -7.31 22.09
C ILE A 75 -2.46 -7.48 22.73
N HIS A 76 -3.47 -7.79 21.91
CA HIS A 76 -4.86 -7.96 22.35
C HIS A 76 -5.16 -9.44 22.63
N ASP A 77 -6.18 -9.68 23.46
CA ASP A 77 -6.66 -11.02 23.75
C ASP A 77 -7.59 -11.57 22.65
N GLU A 78 -8.09 -10.69 21.77
CA GLU A 78 -9.00 -11.02 20.67
C GLU A 78 -8.59 -10.29 19.37
N LEU A 79 -9.00 -10.83 18.25
CA LEU A 79 -8.91 -10.16 16.96
C LEU A 79 -9.79 -8.91 16.96
N GLU A 80 -9.49 -7.93 16.06
CA GLU A 80 -10.26 -6.67 16.00
C GLU A 80 -11.77 -6.91 15.86
N PRO A 81 -12.59 -6.63 16.91
CA PRO A 81 -14.01 -7.03 16.93
C PRO A 81 -14.87 -6.32 15.87
N GLN A 82 -14.43 -5.19 15.31
CA GLN A 82 -15.14 -4.52 14.23
C GLN A 82 -14.94 -5.23 12.89
N ILE A 83 -13.86 -5.99 12.75
CA ILE A 83 -13.46 -6.72 11.55
C ILE A 83 -13.88 -8.19 11.67
N TRP A 84 -13.63 -8.81 12.82
CA TRP A 84 -13.86 -10.22 13.08
C TRP A 84 -15.05 -10.46 14.01
N LYS A 85 -15.64 -11.62 13.90
CA LYS A 85 -16.64 -12.13 14.84
C LYS A 85 -16.56 -13.65 14.85
N ASP A 86 -16.39 -14.24 16.02
CA ASP A 86 -16.31 -15.70 16.22
C ASP A 86 -15.24 -16.32 15.26
N ASP A 87 -14.07 -15.70 15.18
CA ASP A 87 -12.94 -16.04 14.29
C ASP A 87 -13.25 -16.02 12.77
N GLN A 88 -14.39 -15.45 12.39
CA GLN A 88 -14.80 -15.30 11.00
C GLN A 88 -14.76 -13.83 10.59
N LEU A 89 -14.33 -13.56 9.35
CA LEU A 89 -14.42 -12.23 8.78
C LEU A 89 -15.90 -11.82 8.64
N ARG A 90 -16.24 -10.61 9.08
CA ARG A 90 -17.64 -10.15 8.97
C ARG A 90 -18.09 -10.12 7.52
N PRO A 91 -19.26 -10.69 7.17
CA PRO A 91 -19.70 -10.85 5.77
C PRO A 91 -19.69 -9.54 4.96
N ASN A 92 -20.16 -8.45 5.56
CA ASN A 92 -20.18 -7.14 4.89
C ASN A 92 -18.78 -6.56 4.60
N ILE A 93 -17.77 -6.96 5.37
CA ILE A 93 -16.37 -6.58 5.14
C ILE A 93 -15.80 -7.47 4.04
N LYS A 94 -16.03 -8.78 4.12
CA LYS A 94 -15.66 -9.74 3.08
C LYS A 94 -16.18 -9.32 1.71
N ASP A 95 -17.49 -9.05 1.61
CA ASP A 95 -18.13 -8.63 0.35
C ASP A 95 -17.45 -7.37 -0.22
N ARG A 96 -17.16 -6.39 0.64
CA ARG A 96 -16.52 -5.15 0.20
C ARG A 96 -15.09 -5.35 -0.25
N LEU A 97 -14.30 -6.17 0.45
CA LEU A 97 -12.93 -6.48 0.07
C LEU A 97 -12.88 -7.28 -1.24
N MET A 98 -13.83 -8.19 -1.46
CA MET A 98 -13.98 -8.90 -2.73
C MET A 98 -14.32 -7.94 -3.88
N GLU A 99 -15.26 -7.00 -3.67
CA GLU A 99 -15.55 -5.95 -4.67
C GLU A 99 -14.32 -5.11 -5.03
N ILE A 100 -13.48 -4.78 -4.05
CA ILE A 100 -12.23 -4.05 -4.28
C ILE A 100 -11.24 -4.87 -5.11
N ALA A 101 -11.09 -6.15 -4.79
CA ALA A 101 -10.22 -7.06 -5.52
C ALA A 101 -10.70 -7.23 -7.00
N GLU A 102 -11.99 -7.43 -7.20
CA GLU A 102 -12.61 -7.54 -8.53
C GLU A 102 -12.44 -6.25 -9.34
N ASP A 103 -12.68 -5.07 -8.73
CA ASP A 103 -12.50 -3.78 -9.41
C ASP A 103 -11.04 -3.57 -9.85
N PHE A 104 -10.07 -3.94 -9.01
CA PHE A 104 -8.66 -3.88 -9.40
C PHE A 104 -8.35 -4.77 -10.61
N ILE A 105 -8.81 -6.03 -10.60
CA ILE A 105 -8.60 -6.98 -11.70
C ILE A 105 -9.30 -6.50 -12.98
N ASP A 106 -10.53 -6.03 -12.89
CA ASP A 106 -11.31 -5.54 -14.05
C ASP A 106 -10.70 -4.30 -14.71
N ASN A 107 -9.92 -3.53 -13.96
CA ASN A 107 -9.19 -2.35 -14.45
C ASN A 107 -7.83 -2.69 -15.09
N LEU A 108 -7.39 -3.94 -15.07
CA LEU A 108 -6.20 -4.37 -15.80
C LEU A 108 -6.50 -4.37 -17.32
N SER A 109 -5.45 -4.12 -18.12
CA SER A 109 -5.54 -4.12 -19.58
C SER A 109 -5.40 -5.53 -20.22
N PHE A 110 -5.23 -6.54 -19.39
CA PHE A 110 -5.04 -7.94 -19.75
C PHE A 110 -5.80 -8.83 -18.76
N ASN A 111 -6.10 -10.05 -19.18
CA ASN A 111 -6.84 -10.99 -18.34
C ASN A 111 -5.88 -11.70 -17.39
N VAL A 112 -6.30 -11.85 -16.16
CA VAL A 112 -5.63 -12.66 -15.14
C VAL A 112 -6.64 -13.53 -14.40
N ASN A 113 -6.19 -14.69 -13.94
CA ASN A 113 -6.99 -15.55 -13.09
C ASN A 113 -6.61 -15.28 -11.63
N LEU A 114 -7.56 -14.74 -10.88
CA LEU A 114 -7.43 -14.59 -9.44
C LEU A 114 -7.54 -15.96 -8.78
N LYS A 115 -6.47 -16.41 -8.12
CA LYS A 115 -6.42 -17.73 -7.45
C LYS A 115 -7.00 -17.65 -6.04
N ASP A 116 -6.72 -16.55 -5.33
CA ASP A 116 -7.24 -16.29 -3.99
C ASP A 116 -7.20 -14.79 -3.69
N VAL A 117 -7.98 -14.35 -2.72
CA VAL A 117 -7.88 -13.05 -2.08
C VAL A 117 -7.63 -13.29 -0.61
N ARG A 118 -6.51 -12.75 -0.09
CA ARG A 118 -6.09 -13.01 1.29
C ARG A 118 -6.08 -11.73 2.09
N PHE A 119 -6.59 -11.84 3.31
CA PHE A 119 -6.45 -10.81 4.33
C PHE A 119 -5.31 -11.21 5.27
N THR A 120 -4.35 -10.31 5.45
CA THR A 120 -3.15 -10.56 6.26
C THR A 120 -2.83 -9.35 7.14
N GLY A 121 -1.63 -9.29 7.67
CA GLY A 121 -1.14 -8.14 8.44
C GLY A 121 -1.64 -8.12 9.89
N SER A 122 -1.47 -6.96 10.52
CA SER A 122 -1.76 -6.83 11.96
C SER A 122 -3.24 -6.96 12.31
N LEU A 123 -4.17 -6.63 11.39
CA LEU A 123 -5.60 -6.81 11.58
C LEU A 123 -6.05 -8.28 11.46
N ALA A 124 -5.23 -9.13 10.84
CA ALA A 124 -5.39 -10.58 10.85
C ALA A 124 -4.59 -11.24 11.99
N ASN A 125 -4.25 -10.49 13.04
CA ASN A 125 -3.46 -10.93 14.17
C ASN A 125 -3.90 -10.21 15.45
N TYR A 126 -3.28 -10.53 16.59
CA TYR A 126 -3.55 -9.95 17.90
C TYR A 126 -2.77 -8.65 18.19
N ASN A 127 -1.92 -8.20 17.28
CA ASN A 127 -1.11 -6.96 17.40
C ASN A 127 -1.69 -5.78 16.61
N TRP A 128 -3.00 -5.80 16.38
CA TRP A 128 -3.70 -4.70 15.72
C TRP A 128 -3.73 -3.42 16.56
N SER A 129 -3.93 -2.29 15.92
CA SER A 129 -4.06 -0.97 16.56
C SER A 129 -4.84 -0.01 15.66
N GLN A 130 -5.17 1.18 16.16
CA GLN A 130 -5.75 2.26 15.35
C GLN A 130 -4.90 2.71 14.16
N TYR A 131 -3.63 2.34 14.12
CA TYR A 131 -2.68 2.63 13.03
C TYR A 131 -2.49 1.45 12.07
N SER A 132 -3.28 0.41 12.22
CA SER A 132 -3.24 -0.75 11.33
C SER A 132 -3.93 -0.46 10.02
N ASP A 133 -3.47 -1.12 8.97
CA ASP A 133 -4.07 -1.11 7.64
C ASP A 133 -4.69 -2.47 7.36
N ILE A 134 -5.65 -2.54 6.46
CA ILE A 134 -6.16 -3.80 5.91
C ILE A 134 -5.25 -4.19 4.75
N ASP A 135 -4.39 -5.19 4.97
CA ASP A 135 -3.50 -5.72 3.94
C ASP A 135 -4.27 -6.75 3.09
N LEU A 136 -4.69 -6.34 1.89
CA LEU A 136 -5.44 -7.16 0.94
C LEU A 136 -4.52 -7.68 -0.15
N HIS A 137 -4.28 -8.99 -0.18
CA HIS A 137 -3.37 -9.66 -1.10
C HIS A 137 -4.14 -10.43 -2.16
N LEU A 138 -3.94 -10.06 -3.42
CA LEU A 138 -4.47 -10.74 -4.60
C LEU A 138 -3.44 -11.77 -5.06
N ILE A 139 -3.82 -13.03 -5.04
CA ILE A 139 -2.94 -14.14 -5.42
C ILE A 139 -3.19 -14.50 -6.87
N ILE A 140 -2.16 -14.44 -7.69
CA ILE A 140 -2.20 -14.66 -9.13
C ILE A 140 -1.03 -15.57 -9.51
N ASP A 141 -1.24 -16.48 -10.45
CA ASP A 141 -0.14 -17.21 -11.08
C ASP A 141 0.55 -16.29 -12.11
N PHE A 142 1.73 -15.78 -11.79
CA PHE A 142 2.48 -14.89 -12.66
C PHE A 142 2.88 -15.56 -13.98
N SER A 143 3.02 -16.90 -14.01
CA SER A 143 3.35 -17.64 -15.24
C SER A 143 2.21 -17.64 -16.25
N GLU A 144 0.97 -17.36 -15.84
CA GLU A 144 -0.16 -17.19 -16.76
C GLU A 144 -0.12 -15.83 -17.48
N VAL A 145 0.67 -14.88 -16.99
CA VAL A 145 0.83 -13.54 -17.57
C VAL A 145 2.05 -13.47 -18.50
N ASP A 146 3.20 -13.89 -18.01
CA ASP A 146 4.46 -13.98 -18.78
C ASP A 146 5.43 -14.96 -18.11
N ASP A 147 6.28 -15.61 -18.92
CA ASP A 147 7.32 -16.51 -18.43
C ASP A 147 8.35 -15.81 -17.53
N ASN A 148 8.55 -14.50 -17.71
CA ASN A 148 9.43 -13.68 -16.87
C ASN A 148 8.69 -13.11 -15.68
N LYS A 149 8.62 -13.90 -14.60
CA LYS A 149 7.96 -13.52 -13.35
C LYS A 149 8.47 -12.22 -12.72
N GLU A 150 9.74 -11.86 -12.91
CA GLU A 150 10.30 -10.61 -12.38
C GLU A 150 9.66 -9.39 -13.05
N ILE A 151 9.48 -9.43 -14.37
CA ILE A 151 8.79 -8.37 -15.12
C ILE A 151 7.31 -8.29 -14.70
N VAL A 152 6.65 -9.44 -14.52
CA VAL A 152 5.26 -9.51 -14.05
C VAL A 152 5.14 -8.89 -12.66
N LYS A 153 6.09 -9.18 -11.76
CA LYS A 153 6.13 -8.58 -10.42
C LYS A 153 6.27 -7.07 -10.48
N GLU A 154 7.21 -6.54 -11.26
CA GLU A 154 7.36 -5.08 -11.43
C GLU A 154 6.11 -4.42 -12.01
N LEU A 155 5.46 -5.09 -12.97
CA LEU A 155 4.21 -4.61 -13.56
C LEU A 155 3.10 -4.49 -12.50
N PHE A 156 2.88 -5.54 -11.72
CA PHE A 156 1.85 -5.52 -10.68
C PHE A 156 2.20 -4.57 -9.54
N ASP A 157 3.47 -4.49 -9.15
CA ASP A 157 3.92 -3.51 -8.16
C ASP A 157 3.62 -2.08 -8.61
N SER A 158 3.89 -1.75 -9.86
CA SER A 158 3.56 -0.44 -10.42
C SER A 158 2.04 -0.18 -10.45
N LYS A 159 1.25 -1.19 -10.81
CA LYS A 159 -0.22 -1.09 -10.86
C LYS A 159 -0.82 -0.89 -9.47
N ARG A 160 -0.42 -1.71 -8.47
CA ARG A 160 -0.91 -1.61 -7.10
C ARG A 160 -0.48 -0.31 -6.42
N MET A 161 0.77 0.13 -6.61
CA MET A 161 1.25 1.41 -6.08
C MET A 161 0.38 2.56 -6.59
N ARG A 162 0.12 2.59 -7.89
CA ARG A 162 -0.75 3.60 -8.48
C ARG A 162 -2.19 3.50 -7.95
N TRP A 163 -2.70 2.29 -7.74
CA TRP A 163 -4.04 2.09 -7.18
C TRP A 163 -4.11 2.62 -5.75
N ASN A 164 -3.17 2.23 -4.88
CA ASN A 164 -3.08 2.69 -3.50
C ASN A 164 -2.91 4.23 -3.39
N GLU A 165 -2.19 4.86 -4.34
CA GLU A 165 -2.06 6.33 -4.39
C GLU A 165 -3.36 7.04 -4.80
N LEU A 166 -4.18 6.44 -5.63
CA LEU A 166 -5.40 7.05 -6.18
C LEU A 166 -6.63 6.83 -5.31
N HIS A 167 -6.60 5.85 -4.44
CA HIS A 167 -7.73 5.46 -3.60
C HIS A 167 -7.44 5.75 -2.12
N ASP A 168 -8.44 6.28 -1.43
CA ASP A 168 -8.47 6.50 0.03
C ASP A 168 -9.70 5.76 0.56
N ILE A 169 -9.62 4.43 0.54
CA ILE A 169 -10.72 3.55 0.95
C ILE A 169 -10.52 3.15 2.40
N LYS A 170 -11.54 3.41 3.22
CA LYS A 170 -11.53 3.01 4.63
C LYS A 170 -12.67 2.04 4.94
N ILE A 171 -12.34 0.96 5.61
CA ILE A 171 -13.29 0.00 6.15
C ILE A 171 -13.17 0.01 7.68
N LYS A 172 -14.22 0.40 8.38
CA LYS A 172 -14.23 0.55 9.83
C LYS A 172 -13.15 1.50 10.39
N GLY A 173 -12.70 2.47 9.56
CA GLY A 173 -11.67 3.43 9.92
C GLY A 173 -10.25 3.02 9.50
N TYR A 174 -10.04 1.77 9.10
CA TYR A 174 -8.77 1.25 8.61
C TYR A 174 -8.61 1.47 7.11
N ASP A 175 -7.46 1.94 6.69
CA ASP A 175 -7.10 2.09 5.29
C ASP A 175 -6.95 0.71 4.63
N VAL A 176 -7.32 0.61 3.35
CA VAL A 176 -7.15 -0.62 2.58
C VAL A 176 -5.93 -0.46 1.68
N GLU A 177 -4.93 -1.29 1.90
CA GLU A 177 -3.75 -1.41 1.06
C GLU A 177 -3.80 -2.72 0.24
N LEU A 178 -3.68 -2.58 -1.07
CA LEU A 178 -3.74 -3.70 -2.00
C LEU A 178 -2.34 -4.15 -2.39
N TYR A 179 -2.14 -5.46 -2.40
CA TYR A 179 -0.92 -6.15 -2.82
C TYR A 179 -1.24 -7.20 -3.87
N VAL A 180 -0.27 -7.52 -4.73
CA VAL A 180 -0.40 -8.62 -5.71
C VAL A 180 0.81 -9.53 -5.55
N GLU A 181 0.55 -10.83 -5.39
CA GLU A 181 1.59 -11.84 -5.12
C GLU A 181 1.46 -13.01 -6.10
N ASP A 182 2.60 -13.61 -6.43
CA ASP A 182 2.62 -14.88 -7.18
C ASP A 182 2.10 -16.02 -6.30
N GLU A 183 1.31 -16.91 -6.87
CA GLU A 183 0.79 -18.10 -6.17
C GLU A 183 1.90 -18.95 -5.55
N GLY A 184 3.09 -18.96 -6.15
CA GLY A 184 4.26 -19.69 -5.69
C GLY A 184 5.11 -18.99 -4.62
N GLU A 185 4.81 -17.73 -4.26
CA GLU A 185 5.55 -17.02 -3.20
C GLU A 185 5.09 -17.46 -1.80
N GLU A 186 6.06 -17.76 -0.95
CA GLU A 186 5.78 -18.01 0.48
C GLU A 186 5.43 -16.70 1.17
N HIS A 187 4.26 -16.68 1.80
CA HIS A 187 3.82 -15.52 2.57
C HIS A 187 4.26 -15.66 4.03
N SER A 188 4.96 -14.65 4.55
CA SER A 188 5.58 -14.67 5.89
C SER A 188 4.68 -14.06 7.00
N SER A 189 3.37 -13.94 6.79
CA SER A 189 2.44 -13.43 7.81
C SER A 189 2.06 -14.54 8.81
N SER A 190 1.93 -14.15 10.09
CA SER A 190 1.48 -15.05 11.16
C SER A 190 -0.03 -15.33 11.12
N GLY A 191 -0.84 -14.46 10.48
CA GLY A 191 -2.26 -14.66 10.24
C GLY A 191 -2.58 -14.46 8.75
N ILE A 192 -3.22 -15.47 8.12
CA ILE A 192 -3.60 -15.46 6.72
C ILE A 192 -5.02 -16.03 6.58
N TYR A 193 -5.95 -15.20 6.13
CA TYR A 193 -7.34 -15.61 5.90
C TYR A 193 -7.68 -15.55 4.41
N SER A 194 -8.20 -16.64 3.84
CA SER A 194 -8.73 -16.68 2.48
C SER A 194 -10.14 -16.14 2.44
N LEU A 195 -10.37 -15.08 1.68
CA LEU A 195 -11.70 -14.53 1.45
C LEU A 195 -12.52 -15.41 0.50
N MET A 196 -11.86 -16.03 -0.49
CA MET A 196 -12.55 -16.87 -1.46
C MET A 196 -13.07 -18.16 -0.81
N ASN A 197 -12.26 -18.79 0.05
CA ASN A 197 -12.61 -20.02 0.74
C ASN A 197 -13.33 -19.80 2.08
N ASP A 198 -13.30 -18.54 2.58
CA ASP A 198 -13.89 -18.14 3.87
C ASP A 198 -13.30 -18.91 5.07
N GLU A 199 -11.99 -19.09 5.05
CA GLU A 199 -11.27 -19.89 6.05
C GLU A 199 -9.87 -19.34 6.33
N TRP A 200 -9.34 -19.67 7.50
CA TRP A 200 -7.95 -19.42 7.85
C TRP A 200 -7.03 -20.40 7.13
N ILE A 201 -6.12 -19.90 6.28
CA ILE A 201 -4.99 -20.66 5.76
C ILE A 201 -3.97 -20.85 6.88
N GLN A 202 -3.73 -19.79 7.64
CA GLN A 202 -2.90 -19.80 8.83
C GLN A 202 -3.58 -18.95 9.91
N HIS A 203 -4.05 -19.60 10.98
CA HIS A 203 -4.64 -18.90 12.11
C HIS A 203 -3.54 -18.25 12.95
N PRO A 204 -3.66 -16.98 13.36
CA PRO A 204 -2.65 -16.33 14.18
C PRO A 204 -2.57 -16.99 15.56
N GLU A 205 -1.36 -17.13 16.07
CA GLU A 205 -1.14 -17.58 17.42
C GLU A 205 -1.08 -16.42 18.39
N GLN A 206 -1.77 -16.55 19.51
CA GLN A 206 -1.68 -15.57 20.59
C GLN A 206 -0.33 -15.73 21.27
N VAL A 207 0.43 -14.64 21.36
CA VAL A 207 1.74 -14.64 21.97
C VAL A 207 1.73 -13.78 23.24
N ASP A 208 2.26 -14.34 24.33
CA ASP A 208 2.51 -13.58 25.57
C ASP A 208 3.90 -12.96 25.48
N LYS A 209 3.99 -11.83 24.75
CA LYS A 209 5.24 -11.09 24.57
C LYS A 209 5.07 -9.65 25.03
N THR A 210 6.09 -9.14 25.70
CA THR A 210 6.20 -7.72 26.06
C THR A 210 7.08 -7.01 25.05
N VAL A 211 6.59 -5.88 24.53
CA VAL A 211 7.34 -5.07 23.57
C VAL A 211 8.31 -4.15 24.32
N ASP A 212 9.60 -4.22 23.99
CA ASP A 212 10.62 -3.29 24.53
C ASP A 212 10.55 -1.96 23.79
N LEU A 213 9.63 -1.10 24.25
CA LEU A 213 9.42 0.23 23.69
C LEU A 213 10.59 1.18 23.92
N ASP A 214 11.33 1.03 25.01
CA ASP A 214 12.44 1.95 25.34
C ASP A 214 13.61 1.75 24.36
N THR A 215 13.96 0.50 24.07
CA THR A 215 14.97 0.17 23.05
C THR A 215 14.50 0.60 21.67
N ALA A 216 13.22 0.36 21.33
CA ALA A 216 12.66 0.77 20.05
C ALA A 216 12.71 2.29 19.86
N LYS A 217 12.29 3.06 20.87
CA LYS A 217 12.38 4.53 20.88
C LYS A 217 13.80 5.03 20.66
N LYS A 218 14.77 4.46 21.38
CA LYS A 218 16.17 4.85 21.23
C LYS A 218 16.67 4.63 19.81
N LYS A 219 16.38 3.46 19.22
CA LYS A 219 16.75 3.16 17.82
C LYS A 219 16.09 4.11 16.83
N ALA A 220 14.81 4.43 17.02
CA ALA A 220 14.08 5.36 16.16
C ALA A 220 14.62 6.79 16.28
N SER A 221 14.92 7.27 17.51
CA SER A 221 15.53 8.59 17.74
C SER A 221 16.93 8.72 17.14
N ASP A 222 17.74 7.67 17.17
CA ASP A 222 19.05 7.67 16.51
C ASP A 222 18.94 7.84 14.98
N ILE A 223 17.88 7.30 14.38
CA ILE A 223 17.58 7.44 12.95
C ILE A 223 17.03 8.85 12.67
N GLU A 224 16.11 9.34 13.48
CA GLU A 224 15.56 10.70 13.38
C GLU A 224 16.67 11.76 13.36
N GLN A 225 17.68 11.65 14.24
CA GLN A 225 18.84 12.56 14.24
C GLN A 225 19.61 12.52 12.90
N GLN A 226 19.72 11.35 12.27
CA GLN A 226 20.34 11.21 10.96
C GLN A 226 19.47 11.85 9.85
N VAL A 227 18.13 11.73 9.93
CA VAL A 227 17.19 12.41 9.01
C VAL A 227 17.35 13.92 9.13
N ASN A 228 17.42 14.46 10.37
CA ASN A 228 17.63 15.88 10.63
C ASN A 228 18.97 16.38 10.06
N SER A 229 20.02 15.57 10.16
CA SER A 229 21.34 15.89 9.58
C SER A 229 21.27 15.94 8.03
N ILE A 230 20.55 15.01 7.41
CA ILE A 230 20.35 14.99 5.95
C ILE A 230 19.53 16.21 5.50
N ASN A 231 18.49 16.57 6.26
CA ASN A 231 17.70 17.77 5.94
C ASN A 231 18.57 19.04 6.01
N SER A 232 19.46 19.15 7.00
CA SER A 232 20.41 20.28 7.08
C SER A 232 21.39 20.32 5.89
N MET A 233 21.79 19.15 5.35
CA MET A 233 22.60 19.08 4.11
C MET A 233 21.79 19.57 2.90
N PHE A 234 20.49 19.25 2.83
CA PHE A 234 19.61 19.75 1.79
C PHE A 234 19.50 21.27 1.82
N ASP A 235 19.27 21.84 3.02
CA ASP A 235 19.18 23.30 3.22
C ASP A 235 20.49 24.03 2.85
N SER A 236 21.64 23.36 2.96
CA SER A 236 22.95 23.88 2.54
C SER A 236 23.27 23.72 1.05
N GLY A 237 22.38 23.10 0.27
CA GLY A 237 22.57 22.87 -1.15
C GLY A 237 23.47 21.69 -1.51
N ASP A 238 23.85 20.83 -0.55
CA ASP A 238 24.72 19.67 -0.78
C ASP A 238 23.91 18.47 -1.36
N PHE A 239 23.17 18.69 -2.43
CA PHE A 239 22.17 17.75 -2.97
C PHE A 239 22.71 16.36 -3.31
N GLU A 240 23.90 16.25 -3.92
CA GLU A 240 24.51 14.94 -4.16
C GLU A 240 24.83 14.16 -2.88
N LYS A 241 25.23 14.86 -1.80
CA LYS A 241 25.44 14.22 -0.51
C LYS A 241 24.09 13.75 0.07
N VAL A 242 23.04 14.57 -0.03
CA VAL A 242 21.68 14.18 0.39
C VAL A 242 21.28 12.87 -0.24
N ILE A 243 21.37 12.73 -1.57
CA ILE A 243 20.99 11.50 -2.28
C ILE A 243 21.75 10.29 -1.72
N ARG A 244 23.09 10.38 -1.60
CA ARG A 244 23.92 9.29 -1.06
C ARG A 244 23.61 8.95 0.39
N HIS A 245 23.35 9.95 1.24
CA HIS A 245 23.04 9.72 2.65
C HIS A 245 21.65 9.14 2.83
N VAL A 246 20.64 9.58 2.05
CA VAL A 246 19.30 8.99 2.07
C VAL A 246 19.37 7.50 1.70
N ASP A 247 20.08 7.15 0.62
CA ASP A 247 20.19 5.76 0.20
C ASP A 247 20.84 4.87 1.27
N ARG A 248 21.92 5.37 1.89
CA ARG A 248 22.55 4.67 3.03
C ARG A 248 21.60 4.47 4.19
N LEU A 249 20.88 5.53 4.57
CA LEU A 249 19.97 5.49 5.72
C LEU A 249 18.79 4.57 5.44
N LYS A 250 18.19 4.62 4.24
CA LYS A 250 17.12 3.69 3.83
C LYS A 250 17.59 2.23 3.86
N ASN A 251 18.80 1.95 3.39
CA ASN A 251 19.38 0.61 3.46
C ASN A 251 19.62 0.17 4.91
N LYS A 252 20.12 1.07 5.79
CA LYS A 252 20.30 0.79 7.21
C LYS A 252 18.96 0.46 7.89
N ILE A 253 17.91 1.23 7.60
CA ILE A 253 16.56 1.01 8.15
C ILE A 253 16.01 -0.35 7.67
N ARG A 254 16.18 -0.68 6.38
CA ARG A 254 15.77 -1.97 5.83
C ARG A 254 16.51 -3.13 6.50
N SER A 255 17.82 -3.04 6.62
CA SER A 255 18.64 -4.08 7.27
C SER A 255 18.30 -4.22 8.75
N MET A 256 18.04 -3.11 9.45
CA MET A 256 17.59 -3.13 10.84
C MET A 256 16.26 -3.89 10.98
N ARG A 257 15.26 -3.56 10.15
CA ARG A 257 13.97 -4.24 10.16
C ARG A 257 14.11 -5.73 9.87
N GLN A 258 14.89 -6.08 8.82
CA GLN A 258 15.12 -7.47 8.45
C GLN A 258 15.76 -8.26 9.59
N ALA A 259 16.80 -7.71 10.23
CA ALA A 259 17.45 -8.33 11.37
C ALA A 259 16.48 -8.56 12.54
N GLY A 260 15.56 -7.62 12.78
CA GLY A 260 14.54 -7.79 13.82
C GLY A 260 13.53 -8.88 13.49
N LEU A 261 13.11 -8.99 12.23
CA LEU A 261 12.18 -10.03 11.78
C LEU A 261 12.79 -11.45 11.78
N GLU A 262 14.12 -11.56 11.78
CA GLU A 262 14.87 -12.84 11.87
C GLU A 262 15.13 -13.28 13.33
N THR A 263 14.76 -12.48 14.33
CA THR A 263 14.85 -12.84 15.75
C THR A 263 13.65 -13.69 16.18
N GLU A 264 13.72 -14.29 17.37
CA GLU A 264 12.59 -15.00 17.98
C GLU A 264 11.38 -14.08 18.26
N ASP A 265 11.63 -12.76 18.40
CA ASP A 265 10.59 -11.77 18.63
C ASP A 265 9.91 -11.28 17.35
N MET A 266 10.52 -11.56 16.18
CA MET A 266 9.98 -11.25 14.87
C MET A 266 9.36 -9.83 14.79
N GLU A 267 8.06 -9.75 14.61
CA GLU A 267 7.31 -8.49 14.47
C GLU A 267 7.26 -7.66 15.76
N PHE A 268 7.53 -8.27 16.92
CA PHE A 268 7.59 -7.62 18.24
C PHE A 268 9.01 -7.15 18.61
N SER A 269 10.00 -7.42 17.78
CA SER A 269 11.38 -7.00 18.01
C SER A 269 11.49 -5.47 18.10
N PRO A 270 12.39 -4.94 18.95
CA PRO A 270 12.61 -3.51 19.04
C PRO A 270 12.97 -2.85 17.71
N GLU A 271 13.62 -3.58 16.81
CA GLU A 271 13.97 -3.15 15.47
C GLU A 271 12.73 -2.92 14.59
N ASN A 272 11.80 -3.88 14.58
CA ASN A 272 10.58 -3.73 13.82
C ASN A 272 9.64 -2.69 14.43
N ILE A 273 9.57 -2.60 15.76
CA ILE A 273 8.82 -1.53 16.44
C ILE A 273 9.42 -0.15 16.12
N ALA A 274 10.76 -0.02 16.12
CA ALA A 274 11.42 1.22 15.70
C ALA A 274 11.07 1.58 14.25
N PHE A 275 11.03 0.61 13.34
CA PHE A 275 10.57 0.82 11.98
C PHE A 275 9.11 1.31 11.92
N LYS A 276 8.20 0.71 12.69
CA LYS A 276 6.80 1.16 12.79
C LYS A 276 6.72 2.60 13.33
N LEU A 277 7.54 2.97 14.34
CA LEU A 277 7.64 4.34 14.84
C LEU A 277 8.09 5.32 13.76
N LEU A 278 9.13 4.99 12.99
CA LEU A 278 9.62 5.84 11.90
C LEU A 278 8.56 6.05 10.82
N ARG A 279 7.80 5.00 10.47
CA ARG A 279 6.68 5.06 9.50
C ARG A 279 5.57 5.97 10.01
N ARG A 280 5.10 5.78 11.25
CA ARG A 280 4.02 6.56 11.87
C ARG A 280 4.34 8.04 12.05
N ASN A 281 5.62 8.38 12.14
CA ASN A 281 6.10 9.77 12.22
C ASN A 281 6.56 10.33 10.86
N ASP A 282 6.13 9.73 9.75
CA ASP A 282 6.39 10.16 8.36
C ASP A 282 7.88 10.26 7.96
N LEU A 283 8.80 9.75 8.80
CA LEU A 283 10.25 9.91 8.56
C LEU A 283 10.72 9.17 7.30
N LEU A 284 10.06 8.05 6.94
CA LEU A 284 10.36 7.31 5.72
C LEU A 284 9.95 8.08 4.47
N ASP A 285 8.80 8.75 4.52
CA ASP A 285 8.28 9.58 3.44
C ASP A 285 9.12 10.84 3.26
N ILE A 286 9.53 11.47 4.38
CA ILE A 286 10.42 12.61 4.37
C ILE A 286 11.74 12.26 3.68
N LEU A 287 12.36 11.11 4.01
CA LEU A 287 13.59 10.65 3.35
C LEU A 287 13.38 10.46 1.84
N THR A 288 12.25 9.90 1.46
CA THR A 288 11.91 9.69 0.05
C THR A 288 11.76 11.02 -0.69
N LYS A 289 11.01 11.96 -0.11
CA LYS A 289 10.81 13.30 -0.65
C LYS A 289 12.12 14.10 -0.76
N LEU A 290 12.99 14.02 0.27
CA LEU A 290 14.31 14.68 0.25
C LEU A 290 15.18 14.15 -0.90
N LYS A 291 15.19 12.83 -1.13
CA LYS A 291 15.95 12.23 -2.23
C LYS A 291 15.51 12.77 -3.58
N TYR A 292 14.19 12.71 -3.87
CA TYR A 292 13.66 13.17 -5.15
C TYR A 292 13.88 14.66 -5.36
N LYS A 293 13.65 15.49 -4.35
CA LYS A 293 13.90 16.92 -4.45
C LYS A 293 15.39 17.24 -4.66
N ALA A 294 16.30 16.55 -3.97
CA ALA A 294 17.71 16.72 -4.17
C ALA A 294 18.13 16.30 -5.60
N TYR A 295 17.55 15.22 -6.12
CA TYR A 295 17.76 14.80 -7.50
C TYR A 295 17.25 15.86 -8.49
N ASP A 296 16.04 16.37 -8.32
CA ASP A 296 15.48 17.40 -9.17
C ASP A 296 16.37 18.66 -9.20
N GLN A 297 16.89 19.06 -8.05
CA GLN A 297 17.82 20.22 -7.96
C GLN A 297 19.15 19.96 -8.69
N THR A 298 19.67 18.70 -8.67
CA THR A 298 20.89 18.37 -9.41
C THR A 298 20.68 18.29 -10.92
N MET A 299 19.45 18.02 -11.37
CA MET A 299 19.12 17.88 -12.78
C MET A 299 18.56 19.16 -13.41
N THR A 300 18.12 20.11 -12.59
CA THR A 300 17.62 21.40 -13.07
C THR A 300 18.78 22.27 -13.55
N LEU A 301 18.67 22.82 -14.75
CA LEU A 301 19.57 23.83 -15.29
C LEU A 301 18.81 25.16 -15.24
N ASP A 302 19.25 26.05 -14.38
CA ASP A 302 18.78 27.43 -14.39
C ASP A 302 19.60 28.20 -15.43
N ASP A 303 18.96 28.75 -16.46
CA ASP A 303 19.56 29.59 -17.51
C ASP A 303 19.94 30.98 -16.99
#